data_53a6efe3d300ab4e8ae8413bef7d9972
#
_entry.id   53a6efe3d300ab4e8ae8413bef7d9972
#
_cell.length_a   1.000
_cell.length_b   1.000
_cell.length_c   1.000
_cell.angle_alpha   90.00
_cell.angle_beta   90.00
_cell.angle_gamma   90.00
#
_symmetry.space_group_name_H-M   'P 1'
#
loop_
_entity.id
_entity.type
_entity.pdbx_description
1 polymer ?
#
loop_
_entity_poly.entity_id
_entity_poly.type
_entity_poly.pdbx_seq_one_letter_code
_entity_poly.pdbx_strand_id
1 'polypeptide(L)'
;MPLLFLLPFLAVAALAAPPTPAVAIAAQTDPAKLATLKGERAANPRMQRCVYWLATAEAGGQEPGAVLDEGAKLNGTAGTPYAGFIRWSMLENLRLAKELGILGPEGMAELRRGKAATITKGAYAGDEAQADHVIPRAVCPELENQLFNLELLPGKLNRAKSDKVGERGPLPSPRNCMTRSY
;
A
#
# COMPACT_ATOMS: atom_id res chain seq x y z
N MET A 1 -1.39 -36.06 -56.47
CA MET A 1 -1.83 -35.74 -55.10
C MET A 1 -0.89 -34.69 -54.53
N PRO A 2 -1.32 -33.44 -54.31
CA PRO A 2 -0.46 -32.43 -53.68
C PRO A 2 -0.53 -32.56 -52.15
N LEU A 3 0.65 -32.63 -51.53
CA LEU A 3 0.83 -32.68 -50.09
C LEU A 3 0.65 -31.24 -49.52
N LEU A 4 -0.42 -31.03 -48.77
CA LEU A 4 -0.70 -29.77 -48.11
C LEU A 4 0.13 -29.70 -46.83
N PHE A 5 1.17 -28.86 -46.80
CA PHE A 5 1.94 -28.56 -45.59
C PHE A 5 1.14 -27.60 -44.74
N LEU A 6 0.56 -28.09 -43.62
CA LEU A 6 0.00 -27.23 -42.55
C LEU A 6 1.17 -26.66 -41.76
N LEU A 7 1.44 -25.36 -41.88
CA LEU A 7 2.34 -24.62 -41.00
C LEU A 7 1.62 -24.36 -39.67
N PRO A 8 2.23 -24.68 -38.52
CA PRO A 8 1.65 -24.35 -37.24
C PRO A 8 1.72 -22.83 -37.01
N PHE A 9 0.56 -22.20 -36.79
CA PHE A 9 0.47 -20.82 -36.33
C PHE A 9 0.99 -20.79 -34.89
N LEU A 10 2.21 -20.32 -34.64
CA LEU A 10 2.67 -19.94 -33.31
C LEU A 10 1.95 -18.64 -32.88
N ALA A 11 0.96 -18.77 -32.03
CA ALA A 11 0.36 -17.63 -31.34
C ALA A 11 1.39 -17.07 -30.35
N VAL A 12 2.03 -15.96 -30.71
CA VAL A 12 2.84 -15.17 -29.77
C VAL A 12 1.87 -14.50 -28.80
N ALA A 13 1.79 -15.02 -27.57
CA ALA A 13 1.08 -14.37 -26.50
C ALA A 13 1.77 -13.02 -26.23
N ALA A 14 1.14 -11.91 -26.57
CA ALA A 14 1.61 -10.58 -26.21
C ALA A 14 1.63 -10.46 -24.70
N LEU A 15 2.80 -10.39 -24.08
CA LEU A 15 2.95 -10.06 -22.67
C LEU A 15 2.38 -8.64 -22.48
N ALA A 16 1.31 -8.52 -21.70
CA ALA A 16 0.75 -7.23 -21.35
C ALA A 16 1.82 -6.37 -20.66
N ALA A 17 1.95 -5.11 -21.07
CA ALA A 17 2.86 -4.18 -20.42
C ALA A 17 2.56 -4.07 -18.91
N PRO A 18 3.58 -3.93 -18.06
CA PRO A 18 3.35 -3.75 -16.63
C PRO A 18 2.49 -2.51 -16.38
N PRO A 19 1.62 -2.53 -15.35
CA PRO A 19 0.76 -1.39 -15.05
C PRO A 19 1.61 -0.16 -14.69
N THR A 20 1.12 1.03 -15.03
CA THR A 20 1.73 2.27 -14.54
C THR A 20 1.59 2.37 -13.01
N PRO A 21 2.46 3.13 -12.32
CA PRO A 21 2.34 3.33 -10.87
C PRO A 21 0.95 3.81 -10.44
N ALA A 22 0.33 4.75 -11.16
CA ALA A 22 -1.01 5.25 -10.84
C ALA A 22 -2.09 4.16 -10.93
N VAL A 23 -2.07 3.33 -12.00
CA VAL A 23 -2.99 2.19 -12.16
C VAL A 23 -2.80 1.17 -11.04
N ALA A 24 -1.54 0.88 -10.70
CA ALA A 24 -1.23 -0.06 -9.62
C ALA A 24 -1.68 0.47 -8.24
N ILE A 25 -1.47 1.76 -7.96
CA ILE A 25 -1.96 2.43 -6.74
C ILE A 25 -3.49 2.40 -6.70
N ALA A 26 -4.18 2.76 -7.78
CA ALA A 26 -5.63 2.69 -7.85
C ALA A 26 -6.14 1.28 -7.49
N ALA A 27 -5.52 0.24 -8.03
CA ALA A 27 -5.90 -1.14 -7.72
C ALA A 27 -5.73 -1.52 -6.24
N GLN A 28 -4.76 -0.92 -5.52
CA GLN A 28 -4.57 -1.16 -4.09
C GLN A 28 -5.53 -0.33 -3.22
N THR A 29 -5.80 0.93 -3.60
CA THR A 29 -6.55 1.91 -2.81
C THR A 29 -8.05 1.99 -3.14
N ASP A 30 -8.57 1.11 -3.98
CA ASP A 30 -9.99 1.02 -4.35
C ASP A 30 -10.85 0.70 -3.11
N PRO A 31 -11.70 1.63 -2.62
CA PRO A 31 -12.48 1.42 -1.41
C PRO A 31 -13.48 0.26 -1.53
N ALA A 32 -14.01 0.00 -2.73
CA ALA A 32 -14.92 -1.13 -2.96
C ALA A 32 -14.20 -2.46 -2.75
N LYS A 33 -12.96 -2.59 -3.23
CA LYS A 33 -12.14 -3.79 -3.00
C LYS A 33 -11.69 -3.92 -1.55
N LEU A 34 -11.36 -2.81 -0.89
CA LEU A 34 -10.98 -2.83 0.52
C LEU A 34 -12.14 -3.30 1.41
N ALA A 35 -13.36 -2.88 1.12
CA ALA A 35 -14.56 -3.29 1.85
C ALA A 35 -14.86 -4.80 1.74
N THR A 36 -14.34 -5.49 0.71
CA THR A 36 -14.53 -6.94 0.55
C THR A 36 -13.44 -7.79 1.19
N LEU A 37 -12.39 -7.17 1.73
CA LEU A 37 -11.30 -7.91 2.38
C LEU A 37 -11.80 -8.62 3.63
N LYS A 38 -11.34 -9.86 3.81
CA LYS A 38 -11.67 -10.67 4.98
C LYS A 38 -10.39 -11.22 5.61
N GLY A 39 -10.40 -11.30 6.92
CA GLY A 39 -9.29 -11.81 7.71
C GLY A 39 -8.37 -10.71 8.23
N GLU A 40 -7.69 -11.04 9.32
CA GLU A 40 -6.76 -10.13 9.97
C GLU A 40 -5.63 -9.71 9.03
N ARG A 41 -5.28 -8.42 9.06
CA ARG A 41 -4.18 -7.85 8.27
C ARG A 41 -4.34 -8.01 6.75
N ALA A 42 -5.55 -8.26 6.25
CA ALA A 42 -5.79 -8.46 4.82
C ALA A 42 -5.43 -7.22 3.96
N ALA A 43 -5.44 -6.03 4.55
CA ALA A 43 -5.03 -4.79 3.90
C ALA A 43 -3.50 -4.54 3.91
N ASN A 44 -2.73 -5.18 4.81
CA ASN A 44 -1.29 -4.95 4.96
C ASN A 44 -0.50 -5.14 3.65
N PRO A 45 -0.70 -6.23 2.88
CA PRO A 45 -0.01 -6.41 1.61
C PRO A 45 -0.29 -5.29 0.59
N ARG A 46 -1.48 -4.68 0.66
CA ARG A 46 -1.85 -3.58 -0.24
C ARG A 46 -1.09 -2.31 0.10
N MET A 47 -0.99 -1.97 1.39
CA MET A 47 -0.22 -0.82 1.85
C MET A 47 1.25 -0.96 1.46
N GLN A 48 1.86 -2.13 1.68
CA GLN A 48 3.25 -2.40 1.32
C GLN A 48 3.49 -2.26 -0.19
N ARG A 49 2.56 -2.76 -1.03
CA ARG A 49 2.63 -2.55 -2.49
C ARG A 49 2.44 -1.08 -2.88
N CYS A 50 1.63 -0.31 -2.16
CA CYS A 50 1.56 1.15 -2.39
C CYS A 50 2.93 1.79 -2.19
N VAL A 51 3.63 1.47 -1.10
CA VAL A 51 4.99 1.98 -0.85
C VAL A 51 5.95 1.59 -1.97
N TYR A 52 5.90 0.32 -2.43
CA TYR A 52 6.69 -0.13 -3.58
C TYR A 52 6.44 0.72 -4.82
N TRP A 53 5.17 0.94 -5.19
CA TRP A 53 4.83 1.67 -6.40
C TRP A 53 5.14 3.16 -6.31
N LEU A 54 4.99 3.77 -5.14
CA LEU A 54 5.38 5.16 -4.91
C LEU A 54 6.90 5.34 -5.01
N ALA A 55 7.68 4.44 -4.41
CA ALA A 55 9.13 4.45 -4.53
C ALA A 55 9.59 4.22 -5.97
N THR A 56 8.91 3.32 -6.71
CA THR A 56 9.19 3.08 -8.13
C THR A 56 8.88 4.31 -8.98
N ALA A 57 7.77 5.00 -8.72
CA ALA A 57 7.38 6.24 -9.39
C ALA A 57 8.41 7.35 -9.16
N GLU A 58 8.82 7.55 -7.91
CA GLU A 58 9.82 8.55 -7.53
C GLU A 58 11.19 8.28 -8.19
N ALA A 59 11.64 7.03 -8.19
CA ALA A 59 12.85 6.63 -8.89
C ALA A 59 12.78 6.85 -10.41
N GLY A 60 11.57 6.79 -10.99
CA GLY A 60 11.28 7.12 -12.38
C GLY A 60 11.05 8.61 -12.64
N GLY A 61 11.30 9.50 -11.66
CA GLY A 61 11.14 10.95 -11.80
C GLY A 61 9.70 11.45 -11.70
N GLN A 62 8.75 10.62 -11.27
CA GLN A 62 7.37 11.03 -11.02
C GLN A 62 7.20 11.54 -9.58
N GLU A 63 6.40 12.58 -9.39
CA GLU A 63 6.06 13.07 -8.05
C GLU A 63 5.03 12.11 -7.40
N PRO A 64 5.35 11.50 -6.21
CA PRO A 64 4.49 10.49 -5.58
C PRO A 64 3.08 10.96 -5.25
N GLY A 65 2.91 12.23 -4.86
CA GLY A 65 1.59 12.79 -4.60
C GLY A 65 0.74 12.92 -5.87
N ALA A 66 1.35 13.29 -7.01
CA ALA A 66 0.65 13.33 -8.29
C ALA A 66 0.20 11.92 -8.74
N VAL A 67 1.01 10.88 -8.47
CA VAL A 67 0.65 9.49 -8.74
C VAL A 67 -0.54 9.04 -7.89
N LEU A 68 -0.60 9.45 -6.61
CA LEU A 68 -1.74 9.18 -5.73
C LEU A 68 -3.00 9.92 -6.19
N ASP A 69 -2.88 11.18 -6.60
CA ASP A 69 -3.99 11.97 -7.10
C ASP A 69 -4.56 11.37 -8.40
N GLU A 70 -3.71 10.87 -9.29
CA GLU A 70 -4.15 10.16 -10.49
C GLU A 70 -4.82 8.82 -10.15
N GLY A 71 -4.27 8.06 -9.18
CA GLY A 71 -4.91 6.85 -8.68
C GLY A 71 -6.30 7.11 -8.09
N ALA A 72 -6.47 8.22 -7.37
CA ALA A 72 -7.78 8.66 -6.85
C ALA A 72 -8.78 8.99 -7.96
N LYS A 73 -8.34 9.63 -9.06
CA LYS A 73 -9.20 9.87 -10.24
C LYS A 73 -9.65 8.55 -10.87
N LEU A 74 -8.72 7.60 -11.04
CA LEU A 74 -9.04 6.28 -11.60
C LEU A 74 -10.07 5.51 -10.76
N ASN A 75 -10.07 5.71 -9.43
CA ASN A 75 -11.05 5.12 -8.50
C ASN A 75 -12.34 5.94 -8.35
N GLY A 76 -12.46 7.10 -8.99
CA GLY A 76 -13.59 8.00 -8.79
C GLY A 76 -13.67 8.61 -7.39
N THR A 77 -12.56 8.65 -6.63
CA THR A 77 -12.50 9.17 -5.26
C THR A 77 -11.85 10.55 -5.16
N ALA A 78 -11.38 11.11 -6.27
CA ALA A 78 -10.75 12.42 -6.29
C ALA A 78 -11.65 13.50 -5.66
N GLY A 79 -11.06 14.37 -4.84
CA GLY A 79 -11.78 15.44 -4.14
C GLY A 79 -12.55 14.99 -2.88
N THR A 80 -12.56 13.70 -2.55
CA THR A 80 -13.19 13.20 -1.33
C THR A 80 -12.24 13.26 -0.13
N PRO A 81 -12.76 13.28 1.12
CA PRO A 81 -11.92 13.14 2.32
C PRO A 81 -11.11 11.83 2.32
N TYR A 82 -11.67 10.73 1.79
CA TYR A 82 -10.99 9.46 1.66
C TYR A 82 -9.70 9.59 0.85
N ALA A 83 -9.74 10.22 -0.34
CA ALA A 83 -8.56 10.43 -1.15
C ALA A 83 -7.49 11.27 -0.43
N GLY A 84 -7.93 12.28 0.34
CA GLY A 84 -7.03 13.08 1.18
C GLY A 84 -6.32 12.26 2.26
N PHE A 85 -7.03 11.37 2.96
CA PHE A 85 -6.45 10.46 3.95
C PHE A 85 -5.47 9.47 3.32
N ILE A 86 -5.83 8.86 2.19
CA ILE A 86 -4.94 7.95 1.45
C ILE A 86 -3.66 8.68 1.02
N ARG A 87 -3.82 9.87 0.42
CA ARG A 87 -2.67 10.66 -0.03
C ARG A 87 -1.71 10.96 1.10
N TRP A 88 -2.23 11.50 2.20
CA TRP A 88 -1.41 11.81 3.37
C TRP A 88 -0.72 10.56 3.92
N SER A 89 -1.47 9.49 4.21
CA SER A 89 -0.94 8.28 4.84
C SER A 89 0.09 7.56 3.96
N MET A 90 -0.13 7.48 2.65
CA MET A 90 0.80 6.79 1.75
C MET A 90 2.10 7.56 1.55
N LEU A 91 2.06 8.90 1.50
CA LEU A 91 3.26 9.74 1.46
C LEU A 91 4.07 9.61 2.77
N GLU A 92 3.38 9.54 3.90
CA GLU A 92 4.03 9.33 5.19
C GLU A 92 4.66 7.92 5.28
N ASN A 93 4.01 6.89 4.78
CA ASN A 93 4.59 5.56 4.71
C ASN A 93 5.81 5.50 3.77
N LEU A 94 5.80 6.24 2.66
CA LEU A 94 6.98 6.38 1.80
C LEU A 94 8.13 7.08 2.53
N ARG A 95 7.86 8.13 3.31
CA ARG A 95 8.85 8.81 4.14
C ARG A 95 9.47 7.85 5.17
N LEU A 96 8.63 7.10 5.90
CA LEU A 96 9.08 6.08 6.86
C LEU A 96 9.92 4.99 6.18
N ALA A 97 9.52 4.52 5.00
CA ALA A 97 10.27 3.53 4.26
C ALA A 97 11.71 4.01 3.93
N LYS A 98 11.87 5.30 3.61
CA LYS A 98 13.19 5.93 3.38
C LYS A 98 14.00 5.99 4.67
N GLU A 99 13.40 6.41 5.77
CA GLU A 99 14.06 6.51 7.07
C GLU A 99 14.50 5.14 7.61
N LEU A 100 13.64 4.12 7.47
CA LEU A 100 13.94 2.75 7.85
C LEU A 100 14.94 2.06 6.88
N GLY A 101 15.23 2.67 5.74
CA GLY A 101 16.17 2.16 4.75
C GLY A 101 15.70 0.90 4.03
N ILE A 102 14.38 0.71 3.88
CA ILE A 102 13.80 -0.50 3.28
C ILE A 102 13.60 -0.40 1.76
N LEU A 103 14.05 0.68 1.12
CA LEU A 103 13.92 0.89 -0.32
C LEU A 103 15.14 0.40 -1.14
N GLY A 104 16.02 -0.40 -0.54
CA GLY A 104 17.08 -1.12 -1.26
C GLY A 104 16.52 -2.31 -2.06
N PRO A 105 17.36 -3.00 -2.88
CA PRO A 105 16.91 -4.05 -3.79
C PRO A 105 16.09 -5.17 -3.12
N GLU A 106 16.57 -5.69 -1.99
CA GLU A 106 15.87 -6.74 -1.22
C GLU A 106 14.55 -6.23 -0.65
N GLY A 107 14.55 -5.05 -0.03
CA GLY A 107 13.34 -4.44 0.54
C GLY A 107 12.29 -4.14 -0.52
N MET A 108 12.69 -3.62 -1.68
CA MET A 108 11.78 -3.41 -2.82
C MET A 108 11.21 -4.73 -3.35
N ALA A 109 11.98 -5.81 -3.35
CA ALA A 109 11.48 -7.13 -3.73
C ALA A 109 10.41 -7.64 -2.74
N GLU A 110 10.60 -7.44 -1.43
CA GLU A 110 9.60 -7.80 -0.42
C GLU A 110 8.33 -6.93 -0.52
N LEU A 111 8.48 -5.60 -0.61
CA LEU A 111 7.36 -4.67 -0.75
C LEU A 111 6.52 -4.96 -2.01
N ARG A 112 7.17 -5.31 -3.13
CA ARG A 112 6.48 -5.74 -4.36
C ARG A 112 5.58 -6.95 -4.13
N ARG A 113 6.01 -7.90 -3.30
CA ARG A 113 5.23 -9.09 -2.91
C ARG A 113 4.15 -8.77 -1.87
N GLY A 114 4.15 -7.56 -1.30
CA GLY A 114 3.27 -7.17 -0.20
C GLY A 114 3.72 -7.77 1.13
N LYS A 115 5.02 -7.92 1.33
CA LYS A 115 5.61 -8.46 2.56
C LYS A 115 6.40 -7.39 3.31
N ALA A 116 6.56 -7.58 4.61
CA ALA A 116 7.43 -6.78 5.44
C ALA A 116 8.88 -6.87 4.93
N ALA A 117 9.56 -5.74 4.87
CA ALA A 117 10.95 -5.63 4.46
C ALA A 117 11.85 -5.47 5.68
N THR A 118 13.09 -5.97 5.59
CA THR A 118 14.08 -5.81 6.66
C THR A 118 14.56 -4.36 6.73
N ILE A 119 14.54 -3.79 7.93
CA ILE A 119 15.05 -2.45 8.23
C ILE A 119 16.57 -2.47 8.14
N THR A 120 17.15 -1.53 7.40
CA THR A 120 18.61 -1.44 7.23
C THR A 120 19.25 -0.24 7.91
N LYS A 121 18.44 0.68 8.47
CA LYS A 121 18.92 1.92 9.09
C LYS A 121 18.39 2.11 10.52
N GLY A 122 19.16 2.85 11.31
CA GLY A 122 18.75 3.28 12.64
C GLY A 122 18.79 2.19 13.71
N ALA A 123 18.16 2.47 14.85
CA ALA A 123 18.20 1.63 16.05
C ALA A 123 17.47 0.27 15.88
N TYR A 124 16.67 0.12 14.84
CA TYR A 124 15.90 -1.08 14.55
C TYR A 124 16.45 -1.87 13.37
N ALA A 125 17.67 -1.60 12.91
CA ALA A 125 18.30 -2.36 11.84
C ALA A 125 18.31 -3.86 12.17
N GLY A 126 17.90 -4.68 11.19
CA GLY A 126 17.71 -6.13 11.35
C GLY A 126 16.30 -6.56 11.79
N ASP A 127 15.43 -5.63 12.21
CA ASP A 127 14.00 -5.91 12.46
C ASP A 127 13.19 -5.78 11.17
N GLU A 128 11.92 -6.18 11.18
CA GLU A 128 11.00 -6.04 10.06
C GLU A 128 10.21 -4.73 10.15
N ALA A 129 10.05 -4.03 9.01
CA ALA A 129 9.10 -2.94 8.86
C ALA A 129 7.69 -3.51 8.62
N GLN A 130 6.94 -3.69 9.69
CA GLN A 130 5.60 -4.26 9.67
C GLN A 130 4.55 -3.18 9.38
N ALA A 131 3.46 -3.56 8.72
CA ALA A 131 2.26 -2.74 8.64
C ALA A 131 1.45 -2.91 9.92
N ASP A 132 1.20 -1.82 10.63
CA ASP A 132 0.41 -1.78 11.85
C ASP A 132 -0.72 -0.75 11.77
N HIS A 133 -1.78 -0.96 12.55
CA HIS A 133 -2.91 -0.04 12.62
C HIS A 133 -2.59 1.16 13.53
N VAL A 134 -2.73 2.38 13.02
CA VAL A 134 -2.62 3.60 13.84
C VAL A 134 -3.69 3.59 14.92
N ILE A 135 -4.94 3.32 14.53
CA ILE A 135 -6.06 3.08 15.45
C ILE A 135 -6.32 1.58 15.47
N PRO A 136 -6.05 0.88 16.59
CA PRO A 136 -6.19 -0.56 16.69
C PRO A 136 -7.60 -1.06 16.35
N ARG A 137 -7.72 -2.25 15.79
CA ARG A 137 -8.99 -2.91 15.51
C ARG A 137 -9.87 -3.03 16.76
N ALA A 138 -9.28 -3.29 17.91
CA ALA A 138 -9.99 -3.36 19.18
C ALA A 138 -10.70 -2.03 19.56
N VAL A 139 -10.18 -0.91 19.04
CA VAL A 139 -10.73 0.43 19.28
C VAL A 139 -11.72 0.81 18.17
N CYS A 140 -11.42 0.46 16.91
CA CYS A 140 -12.24 0.82 15.75
C CYS A 140 -12.19 -0.27 14.67
N PRO A 141 -13.03 -1.32 14.75
CA PRO A 141 -13.06 -2.42 13.80
C PRO A 141 -13.32 -1.97 12.35
N GLU A 142 -14.08 -0.88 12.16
CA GLU A 142 -14.43 -0.34 10.85
C GLU A 142 -13.21 0.17 10.07
N LEU A 143 -12.12 0.49 10.76
CA LEU A 143 -10.87 0.96 10.15
C LEU A 143 -9.88 -0.17 9.86
N GLU A 144 -10.23 -1.43 10.12
CA GLU A 144 -9.31 -2.57 9.96
C GLU A 144 -8.72 -2.65 8.54
N ASN A 145 -9.53 -2.49 7.53
CA ASN A 145 -9.12 -2.60 6.13
C ASN A 145 -8.84 -1.25 5.45
N GLN A 146 -8.82 -0.16 6.21
CA GLN A 146 -8.56 1.16 5.67
C GLN A 146 -7.06 1.42 5.58
N LEU A 147 -6.53 1.57 4.34
CA LEU A 147 -5.10 1.77 4.13
C LEU A 147 -4.57 3.04 4.81
N PHE A 148 -5.40 4.08 4.93
CA PHE A 148 -5.00 5.30 5.62
C PHE A 148 -4.81 5.10 7.14
N ASN A 149 -5.35 4.01 7.70
CA ASN A 149 -5.15 3.62 9.10
C ASN A 149 -3.93 2.70 9.30
N LEU A 150 -3.12 2.48 8.27
CA LEU A 150 -1.93 1.63 8.34
C LEU A 150 -0.65 2.46 8.28
N GLU A 151 0.32 2.08 9.11
CA GLU A 151 1.66 2.67 9.14
C GLU A 151 2.76 1.61 9.12
N LEU A 152 3.92 1.98 8.59
CA LEU A 152 5.14 1.18 8.74
C LEU A 152 5.73 1.42 10.12
N LEU A 153 5.90 0.33 10.87
CA LEU A 153 6.44 0.36 12.21
C LEU A 153 7.44 -0.78 12.39
N PRO A 154 8.61 -0.56 13.05
CA PRO A 154 9.49 -1.66 13.45
C PRO A 154 8.74 -2.70 14.29
N GLY A 155 8.93 -3.99 14.00
CA GLY A 155 8.20 -5.07 14.65
C GLY A 155 8.32 -5.06 16.19
N LYS A 156 9.49 -4.64 16.73
CA LYS A 156 9.67 -4.44 18.18
C LYS A 156 8.75 -3.35 18.73
N LEU A 157 8.63 -2.22 18.01
CA LEU A 157 7.72 -1.13 18.41
C LEU A 157 6.26 -1.52 18.25
N ASN A 158 5.91 -2.25 17.18
CA ASN A 158 4.57 -2.76 16.98
C ASN A 158 4.12 -3.63 18.17
N ARG A 159 4.95 -4.56 18.60
CA ARG A 159 4.67 -5.39 19.79
C ARG A 159 4.56 -4.57 21.09
N ALA A 160 5.39 -3.54 21.25
CA ALA A 160 5.35 -2.66 22.43
C ALA A 160 4.13 -1.72 22.44
N LYS A 161 3.67 -1.30 21.24
CA LYS A 161 2.47 -0.47 21.07
C LYS A 161 1.21 -1.22 21.46
N SER A 162 1.08 -2.52 21.11
CA SER A 162 -0.12 -3.31 21.36
C SER A 162 -1.40 -2.58 20.90
N ASP A 163 -2.43 -2.52 21.73
CA ASP A 163 -3.72 -1.86 21.43
C ASP A 163 -3.73 -0.36 21.73
N LYS A 164 -2.58 0.28 21.93
CA LYS A 164 -2.52 1.73 22.11
C LYS A 164 -2.74 2.44 20.78
N VAL A 165 -3.54 3.51 20.81
CA VAL A 165 -3.73 4.39 19.66
C VAL A 165 -2.43 5.12 19.36
N GLY A 166 -1.98 5.08 18.10
CA GLY A 166 -0.82 5.85 17.63
C GLY A 166 -1.15 7.32 17.47
N GLU A 167 -0.14 8.16 17.58
CA GLU A 167 -0.25 9.61 17.34
C GLU A 167 0.14 9.89 15.90
N ARG A 168 -0.85 9.96 14.99
CA ARG A 168 -0.57 10.22 13.59
C ARG A 168 -1.65 11.04 12.89
N GLY A 169 -1.26 12.24 12.43
CA GLY A 169 -1.90 13.08 11.42
C GLY A 169 -3.41 13.28 11.48
N PRO A 170 -4.01 13.65 10.35
CA PRO A 170 -5.41 14.04 10.27
C PRO A 170 -6.37 12.84 10.18
N LEU A 171 -6.05 11.72 10.83
CA LEU A 171 -6.94 10.56 10.85
C LEU A 171 -8.24 10.85 11.61
N PRO A 172 -9.32 10.14 11.28
CA PRO A 172 -10.56 10.25 12.02
C PRO A 172 -10.33 10.02 13.52
N SER A 173 -10.93 10.87 14.36
CA SER A 173 -10.83 10.65 15.80
C SER A 173 -11.40 9.29 16.19
N PRO A 174 -10.77 8.51 17.10
CA PRO A 174 -11.33 7.27 17.62
C PRO A 174 -12.75 7.43 18.17
N ARG A 175 -13.11 8.63 18.65
CA ARG A 175 -14.47 8.93 19.13
C ARG A 175 -15.53 8.93 18.03
N ASN A 176 -15.13 9.07 16.76
CA ASN A 176 -16.01 9.11 15.60
C ASN A 176 -16.08 7.76 14.85
N CYS A 177 -15.44 6.72 15.37
CA CYS A 177 -15.42 5.40 14.73
C CYS A 177 -16.82 4.82 14.52
N MET A 178 -17.75 5.08 15.42
CA MET A 178 -19.09 4.49 15.37
C MET A 178 -20.11 5.31 14.55
N THR A 179 -19.74 6.44 13.94
CA THR A 179 -20.73 7.39 13.40
C THR A 179 -20.59 7.74 11.93
N ARG A 180 -19.59 7.23 11.18
CA ARG A 180 -19.40 7.63 9.76
C ARG A 180 -18.98 6.48 8.85
N SER A 181 -19.79 6.26 7.82
CA SER A 181 -19.34 5.65 6.54
C SER A 181 -18.43 6.68 5.85
N TYR A 182 -17.20 6.30 5.51
CA TYR A 182 -16.24 7.10 4.76
C TYR A 182 -16.33 6.82 3.28
#